data_6397aae9c48dac28a5bd7ee4e6a631ef
#
_entry.id   6397aae9c48dac28a5bd7ee4e6a631ef
#
_cell.length_a   1.000
_cell.length_b   1.000
_cell.length_c   1.000
_cell.angle_alpha   90.00
_cell.angle_beta   90.00
_cell.angle_gamma   90.00
#
_symmetry.space_group_name_H-M   'P 1'
#
loop_
_entity.id
_entity.type
_entity.pdbx_description
1 polymer ?
#
loop_
_entity_poly.entity_id
_entity_poly.type
_entity_poly.pdbx_seq_one_letter_code
_entity_poly.pdbx_strand_id
1 'polypeptide(L)'
;MKKIMLILLLSVLVSGVTAQDYIKVIGDQLIKKDIIFNGRFPLYTEGGKWIYSKGLNWFSGFTSGELWYMYDITGNEEFKKRALTHADSLIQFATKDDTHDLGFIFYNSCVRAYQHTGIKKYRDAAILAARTLLQRFNSKGNFIRAWGSLQNTDRDGLMIIDTMMNLELLFWAANETGENAFRDIAIKHATTCLKEHIRDNYSSYHVVEFDANSGKVIKKKTHQGYADESTWARGQAWGVYGFALAYKYSGDKKFLSTSEKMTDYFNNNLPEDLVPRWDLDLKADSVTRDASAGAIAASGMYLLSELVNSEKDQQKYLSRALAITKSLRDNYLFTKSKRQVEEGILLHIVYNHAKGWGVDESYPAGDFYFIECIGKELGVKQKK
;
A
#
# COMPACT_ATOMS: atom_id res chain seq x y z
N MET A 1 -28.82 14.65 -16.43
CA MET A 1 -28.09 14.79 -17.70
C MET A 1 -26.70 14.19 -17.47
N LYS A 2 -26.42 13.02 -18.04
CA LYS A 2 -25.12 12.33 -17.92
C LYS A 2 -24.09 13.08 -18.79
N LYS A 3 -23.15 13.80 -18.16
CA LYS A 3 -21.96 14.29 -18.86
C LYS A 3 -21.04 13.09 -19.12
N ILE A 4 -20.98 12.69 -20.37
CA ILE A 4 -19.97 11.77 -20.89
C ILE A 4 -18.65 12.54 -20.86
N MET A 5 -17.76 12.17 -19.94
CA MET A 5 -16.39 12.68 -19.91
C MET A 5 -15.62 11.97 -21.01
N LEU A 6 -15.42 12.66 -22.11
CA LEU A 6 -14.61 12.22 -23.24
C LEU A 6 -13.14 12.26 -22.78
N ILE A 7 -12.58 11.12 -22.40
CA ILE A 7 -11.13 10.99 -22.13
C ILE A 7 -10.45 11.02 -23.50
N LEU A 8 -9.84 12.17 -23.81
CA LEU A 8 -8.90 12.28 -24.92
C LEU A 8 -7.71 11.35 -24.63
N LEU A 9 -7.64 10.25 -25.36
CA LEU A 9 -6.40 9.49 -25.52
C LEU A 9 -5.41 10.39 -26.28
N LEU A 10 -4.62 11.18 -25.56
CA LEU A 10 -3.40 11.76 -26.11
C LEU A 10 -2.40 10.63 -26.31
N SER A 11 -2.31 10.15 -27.55
CA SER A 11 -1.19 9.34 -28.00
C SER A 11 0.08 10.18 -28.00
N VAL A 12 0.81 10.16 -26.88
CA VAL A 12 2.17 10.69 -26.82
C VAL A 12 3.08 9.63 -27.45
N LEU A 13 3.34 9.81 -28.73
CA LEU A 13 4.46 9.18 -29.42
C LEU A 13 5.76 9.79 -28.88
N VAL A 14 6.33 9.18 -27.85
CA VAL A 14 7.72 9.41 -27.45
C VAL A 14 8.37 8.05 -27.28
N SER A 15 9.36 7.79 -28.14
CA SER A 15 10.21 6.59 -28.16
C SER A 15 9.51 5.22 -28.14
N GLY A 16 9.17 4.71 -29.28
CA GLY A 16 9.16 3.29 -29.72
C GLY A 16 8.43 2.20 -28.92
N VAL A 17 7.99 2.44 -27.67
CA VAL A 17 7.33 1.43 -26.82
C VAL A 17 5.89 1.89 -26.56
N THR A 18 4.91 1.13 -27.05
CA THR A 18 3.49 1.43 -26.83
C THR A 18 3.07 1.06 -25.41
N ALA A 19 1.91 1.58 -24.94
CA ALA A 19 1.33 1.19 -23.66
C ALA A 19 1.12 -0.35 -23.57
N GLN A 20 0.77 -0.99 -24.66
CA GLN A 20 0.61 -2.45 -24.74
C GLN A 20 1.94 -3.20 -24.52
N ASP A 21 3.07 -2.66 -24.98
CA ASP A 21 4.35 -3.32 -24.85
C ASP A 21 4.83 -3.39 -23.39
N TYR A 22 4.74 -2.30 -22.62
CA TYR A 22 5.17 -2.36 -21.21
C TYR A 22 4.20 -3.16 -20.34
N ILE A 23 2.88 -3.14 -20.62
CA ILE A 23 1.90 -3.98 -19.93
C ILE A 23 2.22 -5.46 -20.13
N LYS A 24 2.51 -5.85 -21.39
CA LYS A 24 2.92 -7.22 -21.69
C LYS A 24 4.19 -7.62 -20.96
N VAL A 25 5.20 -6.76 -20.96
CA VAL A 25 6.49 -6.99 -20.28
C VAL A 25 6.30 -7.16 -18.76
N ILE A 26 5.49 -6.32 -18.12
CA ILE A 26 5.15 -6.43 -16.69
C ILE A 26 4.39 -7.74 -16.43
N GLY A 27 3.41 -8.08 -17.27
CA GLY A 27 2.62 -9.30 -17.12
C GLY A 27 3.45 -10.56 -17.25
N ASP A 28 4.35 -10.62 -18.24
CA ASP A 28 5.27 -11.74 -18.42
C ASP A 28 6.22 -11.90 -17.24
N GLN A 29 6.73 -10.78 -16.69
CA GLN A 29 7.59 -10.81 -15.49
C GLN A 29 6.81 -11.25 -14.24
N LEU A 30 5.55 -10.80 -14.08
CA LEU A 30 4.70 -11.23 -12.97
C LEU A 30 4.42 -12.75 -13.01
N ILE A 31 4.16 -13.30 -14.19
CA ILE A 31 3.97 -14.76 -14.33
C ILE A 31 5.27 -15.51 -13.98
N LYS A 32 6.42 -15.03 -14.43
CA LYS A 32 7.72 -15.62 -14.06
C LYS A 32 7.95 -15.56 -12.56
N LYS A 33 7.69 -14.41 -11.95
CA LYS A 33 7.79 -14.20 -10.50
C LYS A 33 6.90 -15.18 -9.74
N ASP A 34 5.64 -15.34 -10.14
CA ASP A 34 4.70 -16.27 -9.52
C ASP A 34 5.15 -17.73 -9.62
N ILE A 35 5.69 -18.14 -10.77
CA ILE A 35 6.27 -19.48 -10.98
C ILE A 35 7.49 -19.70 -10.06
N ILE A 36 8.36 -18.69 -9.93
CA ILE A 36 9.54 -18.73 -9.05
C ILE A 36 9.11 -18.85 -7.60
N PHE A 37 8.04 -18.17 -7.18
CA PHE A 37 7.52 -18.25 -5.81
C PHE A 37 7.06 -19.65 -5.45
N ASN A 38 6.37 -20.34 -6.33
CA ASN A 38 5.93 -21.71 -6.16
C ASN A 38 5.29 -21.96 -4.77
N GLY A 39 4.35 -21.09 -4.36
CA GLY A 39 3.66 -21.15 -3.07
C GLY A 39 4.47 -20.69 -1.86
N ARG A 40 5.72 -20.26 -2.04
CA ARG A 40 6.54 -19.68 -0.95
C ARG A 40 6.17 -18.22 -0.70
N PHE A 41 6.47 -17.72 0.49
CA PHE A 41 6.20 -16.34 0.90
C PHE A 41 7.44 -15.45 0.66
N PRO A 42 7.45 -14.61 -0.38
CA PRO A 42 8.59 -13.74 -0.68
C PRO A 42 8.73 -12.63 0.39
N LEU A 43 9.96 -12.17 0.57
CA LEU A 43 10.30 -11.01 1.39
C LEU A 43 10.74 -9.83 0.52
N TYR A 44 11.96 -9.90 0.00
CA TYR A 44 12.59 -8.92 -0.88
C TYR A 44 13.63 -9.62 -1.74
N THR A 45 14.21 -8.93 -2.71
CA THR A 45 15.32 -9.47 -3.50
C THR A 45 16.66 -9.16 -2.83
N GLU A 46 17.65 -10.02 -3.06
CA GLU A 46 19.07 -9.78 -2.80
C GLU A 46 19.84 -10.09 -4.07
N GLY A 47 20.55 -9.10 -4.60
CA GLY A 47 21.21 -9.25 -5.89
C GLY A 47 20.24 -9.59 -7.03
N GLY A 48 19.01 -9.09 -6.96
CA GLY A 48 17.94 -9.32 -7.94
C GLY A 48 17.22 -10.65 -7.82
N LYS A 49 17.52 -11.51 -6.83
CA LYS A 49 16.84 -12.80 -6.59
C LYS A 49 16.01 -12.76 -5.33
N TRP A 50 14.81 -13.36 -5.37
CA TRP A 50 13.92 -13.41 -4.22
C TRP A 50 14.46 -14.24 -3.07
N ILE A 51 14.36 -13.70 -1.85
CA ILE A 51 14.46 -14.44 -0.61
C ILE A 51 13.08 -14.66 0.01
N TYR A 52 12.94 -15.63 0.89
CA TYR A 52 11.65 -16.10 1.39
C TYR A 52 11.61 -16.17 2.90
N SER A 53 10.44 -15.91 3.48
CA SER A 53 10.16 -16.19 4.88
C SER A 53 9.79 -17.67 5.09
N LYS A 54 9.93 -18.15 6.33
CA LYS A 54 9.51 -19.51 6.72
C LYS A 54 7.98 -19.68 6.75
N GLY A 55 7.23 -18.60 6.74
CA GLY A 55 5.77 -18.63 6.81
C GLY A 55 5.17 -17.31 6.38
N LEU A 56 3.85 -17.18 6.58
CA LEU A 56 3.08 -15.99 6.24
C LEU A 56 3.77 -14.71 6.77
N ASN A 57 3.86 -13.70 5.92
CA ASN A 57 4.32 -12.37 6.25
C ASN A 57 3.35 -11.31 5.69
N TRP A 58 3.57 -10.05 5.99
CA TRP A 58 2.69 -8.98 5.56
C TRP A 58 2.61 -8.76 4.04
N PHE A 59 3.60 -9.25 3.29
CA PHE A 59 3.58 -9.21 1.81
C PHE A 59 2.68 -10.27 1.17
N SER A 60 2.22 -11.27 1.91
CA SER A 60 1.64 -12.48 1.35
C SER A 60 0.37 -12.27 0.51
N GLY A 61 -0.34 -11.15 0.70
CA GLY A 61 -1.52 -10.81 -0.09
C GLY A 61 -1.23 -10.08 -1.40
N PHE A 62 -0.05 -9.46 -1.53
CA PHE A 62 0.22 -8.55 -2.64
C PHE A 62 0.32 -9.23 -3.99
N THR A 63 0.93 -10.43 -4.08
CA THR A 63 1.00 -11.18 -5.35
C THR A 63 -0.39 -11.50 -5.89
N SER A 64 -1.35 -11.88 -5.03
CA SER A 64 -2.75 -12.03 -5.46
C SER A 64 -3.31 -10.71 -6.00
N GLY A 65 -3.05 -9.59 -5.31
CA GLY A 65 -3.48 -8.27 -5.73
C GLY A 65 -2.88 -7.82 -7.08
N GLU A 66 -1.58 -8.05 -7.29
CA GLU A 66 -0.90 -7.79 -8.57
C GLU A 66 -1.56 -8.55 -9.74
N LEU A 67 -1.86 -9.83 -9.51
CA LEU A 67 -2.51 -10.70 -10.50
C LEU A 67 -3.95 -10.23 -10.80
N TRP A 68 -4.70 -9.77 -9.79
CA TRP A 68 -6.02 -9.18 -9.99
C TRP A 68 -5.96 -7.89 -10.80
N TYR A 69 -5.02 -6.98 -10.51
CA TYR A 69 -4.84 -5.78 -11.33
C TYR A 69 -4.47 -6.11 -12.77
N MET A 70 -3.56 -7.07 -12.99
CA MET A 70 -3.21 -7.50 -14.35
C MET A 70 -4.37 -8.16 -15.06
N TYR A 71 -5.25 -8.89 -14.35
CA TYR A 71 -6.52 -9.37 -14.90
C TYR A 71 -7.43 -8.21 -15.31
N ASP A 72 -7.60 -7.21 -14.44
CA ASP A 72 -8.45 -6.05 -14.72
C ASP A 72 -7.93 -5.21 -15.89
N ILE A 73 -6.60 -5.12 -16.07
CA ILE A 73 -5.95 -4.40 -17.17
C ILE A 73 -6.07 -5.15 -18.50
N THR A 74 -5.89 -6.48 -18.50
CA THR A 74 -5.67 -7.27 -19.73
C THR A 74 -6.83 -8.17 -20.11
N GLY A 75 -7.72 -8.52 -19.17
CA GLY A 75 -8.74 -9.55 -19.35
C GLY A 75 -8.20 -10.98 -19.45
N ASN A 76 -6.90 -11.21 -19.24
CA ASN A 76 -6.29 -12.52 -19.38
C ASN A 76 -6.62 -13.43 -18.18
N GLU A 77 -7.38 -14.49 -18.42
CA GLU A 77 -7.85 -15.46 -17.41
C GLU A 77 -6.72 -16.19 -16.66
N GLU A 78 -5.50 -16.25 -17.21
CA GLU A 78 -4.36 -16.83 -16.51
C GLU A 78 -4.01 -16.05 -15.24
N PHE A 79 -4.10 -14.71 -15.25
CA PHE A 79 -3.90 -13.89 -14.07
C PHE A 79 -4.96 -14.18 -13.01
N LYS A 80 -6.24 -14.26 -13.38
CA LYS A 80 -7.33 -14.58 -12.48
C LYS A 80 -7.17 -15.96 -11.84
N LYS A 81 -6.82 -16.98 -12.64
CA LYS A 81 -6.57 -18.33 -12.15
C LYS A 81 -5.48 -18.36 -11.08
N ARG A 82 -4.35 -17.68 -11.33
CA ARG A 82 -3.23 -17.57 -10.39
C ARG A 82 -3.62 -16.78 -9.13
N ALA A 83 -4.32 -15.66 -9.27
CA ALA A 83 -4.81 -14.87 -8.15
C ALA A 83 -5.70 -15.69 -7.20
N LEU A 84 -6.58 -16.54 -7.75
CA LEU A 84 -7.44 -17.46 -6.97
C LEU A 84 -6.61 -18.51 -6.24
N THR A 85 -5.56 -19.06 -6.85
CA THR A 85 -4.64 -20.01 -6.19
C THR A 85 -3.99 -19.38 -4.95
N HIS A 86 -3.54 -18.12 -5.05
CA HIS A 86 -3.00 -17.38 -3.90
C HIS A 86 -4.08 -17.15 -2.84
N ALA A 87 -5.27 -16.67 -3.22
CA ALA A 87 -6.36 -16.45 -2.29
C ALA A 87 -6.74 -17.73 -1.53
N ASP A 88 -6.82 -18.87 -2.21
CA ASP A 88 -7.09 -20.18 -1.59
C ASP A 88 -6.05 -20.56 -0.53
N SER A 89 -4.77 -20.32 -0.82
CA SER A 89 -3.69 -20.63 0.13
C SER A 89 -3.73 -19.79 1.40
N LEU A 90 -4.32 -18.57 1.32
CA LEU A 90 -4.34 -17.61 2.42
C LEU A 90 -5.54 -17.78 3.37
N ILE A 91 -6.64 -18.42 2.95
CA ILE A 91 -7.87 -18.58 3.77
C ILE A 91 -7.56 -19.11 5.18
N GLN A 92 -6.68 -20.10 5.30
CA GLN A 92 -6.32 -20.74 6.57
C GLN A 92 -5.68 -19.78 7.59
N PHE A 93 -5.21 -18.62 7.18
CA PHE A 93 -4.53 -17.64 8.03
C PHE A 93 -5.45 -16.50 8.52
N ALA A 94 -6.78 -16.59 8.27
CA ALA A 94 -7.72 -15.54 8.63
C ALA A 94 -7.80 -15.27 10.15
N THR A 95 -7.36 -16.22 10.98
CA THR A 95 -7.32 -16.11 12.44
C THR A 95 -5.92 -15.78 12.98
N LYS A 96 -4.97 -15.40 12.12
CA LYS A 96 -3.61 -15.06 12.56
C LYS A 96 -3.61 -13.76 13.36
N ASP A 97 -3.29 -13.86 14.65
CA ASP A 97 -3.49 -12.78 15.63
C ASP A 97 -2.22 -12.01 16.00
N ASP A 98 -1.08 -12.29 15.35
CA ASP A 98 0.22 -11.71 15.70
C ASP A 98 0.63 -10.47 14.87
N THR A 99 -0.21 -10.05 13.93
CA THR A 99 0.01 -8.91 13.06
C THR A 99 -1.28 -8.12 12.80
N HIS A 100 -1.12 -6.82 12.55
CA HIS A 100 -2.21 -5.97 12.04
C HIS A 100 -2.37 -6.03 10.52
N ASP A 101 -1.45 -6.70 9.81
CA ASP A 101 -1.37 -6.69 8.34
C ASP A 101 -2.43 -7.56 7.65
N LEU A 102 -3.44 -7.98 8.39
CA LEU A 102 -4.58 -8.74 7.85
C LEU A 102 -5.31 -7.96 6.74
N GLY A 103 -5.29 -6.62 6.81
CA GLY A 103 -5.80 -5.78 5.72
C GLY A 103 -5.00 -5.97 4.44
N PHE A 104 -3.69 -5.80 4.46
CA PHE A 104 -2.82 -6.03 3.31
C PHE A 104 -2.98 -7.45 2.73
N ILE A 105 -3.11 -8.45 3.61
CA ILE A 105 -3.20 -9.85 3.19
C ILE A 105 -4.57 -10.15 2.57
N PHE A 106 -5.65 -9.87 3.30
CA PHE A 106 -6.99 -10.35 2.92
C PHE A 106 -7.76 -9.41 2.00
N TYR A 107 -7.50 -8.10 2.05
CA TYR A 107 -8.12 -7.18 1.10
C TYR A 107 -7.60 -7.43 -0.32
N ASN A 108 -6.29 -7.55 -0.48
CA ASN A 108 -5.66 -7.78 -1.77
C ASN A 108 -5.87 -9.20 -2.33
N SER A 109 -6.25 -10.16 -1.49
CA SER A 109 -6.50 -11.54 -1.92
C SER A 109 -7.97 -11.92 -1.87
N CYS A 110 -8.50 -12.22 -0.69
CA CYS A 110 -9.85 -12.77 -0.52
C CYS A 110 -10.96 -11.78 -0.87
N VAL A 111 -10.84 -10.48 -0.49
CA VAL A 111 -11.83 -9.47 -0.89
C VAL A 111 -11.87 -9.35 -2.41
N ARG A 112 -10.71 -9.23 -3.06
CA ARG A 112 -10.64 -9.16 -4.52
C ARG A 112 -11.19 -10.41 -5.20
N ALA A 113 -10.85 -11.60 -4.67
CA ALA A 113 -11.39 -12.86 -5.19
C ALA A 113 -12.91 -12.89 -5.10
N TYR A 114 -13.50 -12.45 -3.98
CA TYR A 114 -14.95 -12.36 -3.83
C TYR A 114 -15.57 -11.36 -4.80
N GLN A 115 -15.02 -10.15 -4.91
CA GLN A 115 -15.52 -9.11 -5.82
C GLN A 115 -15.54 -9.55 -7.30
N HIS A 116 -14.58 -10.39 -7.70
CA HIS A 116 -14.48 -10.88 -9.08
C HIS A 116 -15.31 -12.13 -9.36
N THR A 117 -15.57 -12.95 -8.34
CA THR A 117 -16.18 -14.29 -8.54
C THR A 117 -17.53 -14.50 -7.84
N GLY A 118 -17.83 -13.73 -6.79
CA GLY A 118 -18.99 -13.95 -5.92
C GLY A 118 -18.88 -15.21 -5.02
N ILE A 119 -17.71 -15.87 -4.97
CA ILE A 119 -17.52 -17.13 -4.23
C ILE A 119 -17.44 -16.84 -2.72
N LYS A 120 -18.43 -17.31 -1.97
CA LYS A 120 -18.63 -17.00 -0.55
C LYS A 120 -17.46 -17.35 0.36
N LYS A 121 -16.71 -18.43 0.10
CA LYS A 121 -15.55 -18.82 0.94
C LYS A 121 -14.53 -17.69 1.09
N TYR A 122 -14.32 -16.88 0.06
CA TYR A 122 -13.39 -15.73 0.11
C TYR A 122 -13.97 -14.59 0.94
N ARG A 123 -15.26 -14.30 0.78
CA ARG A 123 -15.98 -13.35 1.62
C ARG A 123 -15.89 -13.71 3.10
N ASP A 124 -16.19 -14.94 3.43
CA ASP A 124 -16.23 -15.42 4.81
C ASP A 124 -14.81 -15.39 5.45
N ALA A 125 -13.78 -15.75 4.70
CA ALA A 125 -12.38 -15.64 5.15
C ALA A 125 -11.97 -14.16 5.39
N ALA A 126 -12.35 -13.25 4.51
CA ALA A 126 -12.05 -11.83 4.67
C ALA A 126 -12.79 -11.20 5.87
N ILE A 127 -14.06 -11.57 6.11
CA ILE A 127 -14.81 -11.15 7.30
C ILE A 127 -14.16 -11.72 8.57
N LEU A 128 -13.74 -12.99 8.56
CA LEU A 128 -13.05 -13.59 9.70
C LEU A 128 -11.72 -12.86 9.99
N ALA A 129 -10.94 -12.54 8.97
CA ALA A 129 -9.71 -11.74 9.12
C ALA A 129 -10.01 -10.33 9.67
N ALA A 130 -11.09 -9.68 9.21
CA ALA A 130 -11.51 -8.40 9.77
C ALA A 130 -11.89 -8.51 11.25
N ARG A 131 -12.59 -9.58 11.67
CA ARG A 131 -12.89 -9.85 13.09
C ARG A 131 -11.62 -10.08 13.92
N THR A 132 -10.64 -10.80 13.37
CA THR A 132 -9.34 -11.02 14.01
C THR A 132 -8.60 -9.68 14.17
N LEU A 133 -8.66 -8.80 13.16
CA LEU A 133 -8.06 -7.46 13.25
C LEU A 133 -8.74 -6.60 14.32
N LEU A 134 -10.07 -6.69 14.51
CA LEU A 134 -10.78 -5.99 15.58
C LEU A 134 -10.29 -6.37 16.98
N GLN A 135 -9.92 -7.63 17.20
CA GLN A 135 -9.43 -8.11 18.51
C GLN A 135 -8.13 -7.39 18.94
N ARG A 136 -7.41 -6.79 17.99
CA ARG A 136 -6.19 -6.02 18.23
C ARG A 136 -6.45 -4.58 18.72
N PHE A 137 -7.72 -4.18 18.84
CA PHE A 137 -8.08 -2.83 19.23
C PHE A 137 -7.89 -2.59 20.72
N ASN A 138 -7.07 -1.59 21.05
CA ASN A 138 -6.93 -1.06 22.41
C ASN A 138 -7.91 0.08 22.63
N SER A 139 -8.90 -0.11 23.51
CA SER A 139 -9.95 0.86 23.78
C SER A 139 -9.49 2.03 24.66
N LYS A 140 -8.37 1.92 25.35
CA LYS A 140 -7.82 3.00 26.20
C LYS A 140 -7.13 4.05 25.33
N GLY A 141 -6.32 3.61 24.35
CA GLY A 141 -5.63 4.50 23.41
C GLY A 141 -6.38 4.73 22.10
N ASN A 142 -7.50 4.00 21.85
CA ASN A 142 -8.27 4.04 20.60
C ASN A 142 -7.42 3.72 19.34
N PHE A 143 -6.60 2.67 19.41
CA PHE A 143 -5.76 2.24 18.30
C PHE A 143 -5.77 0.72 18.12
N ILE A 144 -5.44 0.27 16.91
CA ILE A 144 -5.18 -1.14 16.59
C ILE A 144 -3.70 -1.38 16.84
N ARG A 145 -3.38 -2.35 17.70
CA ARG A 145 -2.02 -2.79 18.01
C ARG A 145 -1.33 -3.36 16.77
N ALA A 146 -0.07 -2.95 16.54
CA ALA A 146 0.67 -3.31 15.32
C ALA A 146 1.20 -4.76 15.35
N TRP A 147 2.08 -5.12 16.29
CA TRP A 147 2.85 -6.36 16.27
C TRP A 147 2.62 -7.23 17.50
N GLY A 148 2.97 -8.52 17.34
CA GLY A 148 2.96 -9.52 18.38
C GLY A 148 1.61 -10.20 18.57
N SER A 149 1.62 -11.47 19.01
CA SER A 149 0.41 -12.22 19.36
C SER A 149 -0.38 -11.54 20.47
N LEU A 150 -1.69 -11.68 20.47
CA LEU A 150 -2.59 -11.12 21.49
C LEU A 150 -2.32 -11.65 22.89
N GLN A 151 -1.68 -12.83 23.00
CA GLN A 151 -1.28 -13.40 24.29
C GLN A 151 0.03 -12.81 24.84
N ASN A 152 0.81 -12.07 24.01
CA ASN A 152 2.04 -11.43 24.44
C ASN A 152 1.82 -9.93 24.65
N THR A 153 2.03 -9.43 25.87
CA THR A 153 1.80 -8.03 26.25
C THR A 153 2.97 -7.09 25.99
N ASP A 154 4.16 -7.60 25.63
CA ASP A 154 5.37 -6.78 25.47
C ASP A 154 5.26 -5.69 24.39
N ARG A 155 4.28 -5.80 23.49
CA ARG A 155 4.07 -4.88 22.36
C ARG A 155 2.66 -4.31 22.30
N ASP A 156 1.89 -4.38 23.39
CA ASP A 156 0.49 -3.99 23.42
C ASP A 156 0.24 -2.52 23.12
N GLY A 157 1.20 -1.66 23.44
CA GLY A 157 1.13 -0.22 23.24
C GLY A 157 1.62 0.27 21.86
N LEU A 158 2.05 -0.61 20.95
CA LEU A 158 2.67 -0.16 19.70
C LEU A 158 1.62 0.08 18.60
N MET A 159 1.57 1.32 18.12
CA MET A 159 0.81 1.76 16.95
C MET A 159 1.77 2.23 15.87
N ILE A 160 1.55 1.85 14.61
CA ILE A 160 2.34 2.34 13.46
C ILE A 160 1.43 2.90 12.38
N ILE A 161 1.96 3.84 11.61
CA ILE A 161 1.20 4.54 10.57
C ILE A 161 0.71 3.60 9.46
N ASP A 162 1.42 2.51 9.20
CA ASP A 162 1.11 1.47 8.20
C ASP A 162 -0.29 0.86 8.40
N THR A 163 -0.77 0.82 9.66
CA THR A 163 -2.12 0.32 9.99
C THR A 163 -3.21 1.07 9.24
N MET A 164 -2.97 2.33 8.85
CA MET A 164 -3.95 3.13 8.09
C MET A 164 -4.38 2.42 6.79
N MET A 165 -3.50 1.66 6.15
CA MET A 165 -3.81 0.89 4.95
C MET A 165 -4.58 -0.39 5.24
N ASN A 166 -4.43 -0.95 6.45
CA ASN A 166 -5.14 -2.15 6.87
C ASN A 166 -6.62 -1.86 7.24
N LEU A 167 -6.97 -0.60 7.44
CA LEU A 167 -8.35 -0.18 7.76
C LEU A 167 -9.33 -0.43 6.61
N GLU A 168 -8.86 -0.53 5.36
CA GLU A 168 -9.74 -0.76 4.21
C GLU A 168 -10.48 -2.10 4.33
N LEU A 169 -9.84 -3.12 4.92
CA LEU A 169 -10.52 -4.39 5.24
C LEU A 169 -11.68 -4.20 6.23
N LEU A 170 -11.50 -3.35 7.24
CA LEU A 170 -12.56 -3.07 8.22
C LEU A 170 -13.70 -2.26 7.59
N PHE A 171 -13.41 -1.26 6.79
CA PHE A 171 -14.44 -0.50 6.07
C PHE A 171 -15.23 -1.38 5.10
N TRP A 172 -14.54 -2.26 4.37
CA TRP A 172 -15.19 -3.24 3.50
C TRP A 172 -16.09 -4.19 4.30
N ALA A 173 -15.60 -4.75 5.41
CA ALA A 173 -16.36 -5.64 6.25
C ALA A 173 -17.61 -4.96 6.84
N ALA A 174 -17.51 -3.68 7.24
CA ALA A 174 -18.67 -2.91 7.68
C ALA A 174 -19.75 -2.78 6.60
N ASN A 175 -19.34 -2.50 5.36
CA ASN A 175 -20.28 -2.39 4.23
C ASN A 175 -20.91 -3.75 3.87
N GLU A 176 -20.13 -4.82 3.94
CA GLU A 176 -20.54 -6.16 3.55
C GLU A 176 -21.46 -6.84 4.58
N THR A 177 -21.25 -6.54 5.87
CA THR A 177 -22.01 -7.18 6.97
C THR A 177 -23.09 -6.28 7.58
N GLY A 178 -22.99 -4.96 7.43
CA GLY A 178 -23.82 -3.98 8.14
C GLY A 178 -23.40 -3.75 9.60
N GLU A 179 -22.32 -4.39 10.07
CA GLU A 179 -21.85 -4.26 11.46
C GLU A 179 -21.02 -2.98 11.64
N ASN A 180 -21.56 -2.00 12.36
CA ASN A 180 -20.92 -0.70 12.57
C ASN A 180 -19.59 -0.78 13.34
N ALA A 181 -19.39 -1.80 14.17
CA ALA A 181 -18.17 -1.96 14.98
C ALA A 181 -16.88 -1.91 14.13
N PHE A 182 -16.89 -2.47 12.93
CA PHE A 182 -15.76 -2.41 12.00
C PHE A 182 -15.41 -0.97 11.62
N ARG A 183 -16.42 -0.19 11.19
CA ARG A 183 -16.26 1.21 10.79
C ARG A 183 -15.84 2.09 11.96
N ASP A 184 -16.48 1.91 13.12
CA ASP A 184 -16.23 2.72 14.31
C ASP A 184 -14.79 2.56 14.80
N ILE A 185 -14.27 1.34 14.82
CA ILE A 185 -12.89 1.06 15.21
C ILE A 185 -11.91 1.61 14.18
N ALA A 186 -12.19 1.48 12.89
CA ALA A 186 -11.36 2.07 11.83
C ALA A 186 -11.28 3.60 11.96
N ILE A 187 -12.41 4.28 12.22
CA ILE A 187 -12.45 5.75 12.41
C ILE A 187 -11.72 6.16 13.70
N LYS A 188 -11.88 5.41 14.79
CA LYS A 188 -11.15 5.68 16.05
C LYS A 188 -9.65 5.57 15.84
N HIS A 189 -9.19 4.51 15.20
CA HIS A 189 -7.77 4.33 14.88
C HIS A 189 -7.24 5.48 14.00
N ALA A 190 -7.94 5.81 12.90
CA ALA A 190 -7.54 6.91 12.01
C ALA A 190 -7.51 8.27 12.74
N THR A 191 -8.44 8.50 13.68
CA THR A 191 -8.45 9.73 14.50
C THR A 191 -7.25 9.79 15.45
N THR A 192 -6.89 8.66 16.07
CA THR A 192 -5.70 8.58 16.92
C THR A 192 -4.41 8.74 16.08
N CYS A 193 -4.37 8.15 14.88
CA CYS A 193 -3.26 8.31 13.94
C CYS A 193 -3.07 9.79 13.56
N LEU A 194 -4.15 10.48 13.21
CA LEU A 194 -4.11 11.91 12.92
C LEU A 194 -3.51 12.72 14.08
N LYS A 195 -3.96 12.43 15.30
CA LYS A 195 -3.53 13.18 16.50
C LYS A 195 -2.08 12.89 16.88
N GLU A 196 -1.63 11.64 16.79
CA GLU A 196 -0.40 11.21 17.42
C GLU A 196 0.74 10.96 16.43
N HIS A 197 0.45 10.57 15.18
CA HIS A 197 1.49 10.33 14.17
C HIS A 197 1.80 11.56 13.32
N ILE A 198 0.86 12.52 13.19
CA ILE A 198 1.05 13.63 12.27
C ILE A 198 1.55 14.84 13.05
N ARG A 199 2.68 15.42 12.60
CA ARG A 199 3.27 16.64 13.14
C ARG A 199 2.56 17.88 12.60
N ASP A 200 2.78 19.04 13.21
CA ASP A 200 2.17 20.31 12.81
C ASP A 200 2.50 20.71 11.36
N ASN A 201 3.65 20.28 10.83
CA ASN A 201 4.06 20.48 9.44
C ASN A 201 3.55 19.40 8.47
N TYR A 202 2.70 18.47 8.95
CA TYR A 202 2.15 17.33 8.20
C TYR A 202 3.17 16.27 7.77
N SER A 203 4.36 16.25 8.36
CA SER A 203 5.22 15.08 8.33
C SER A 203 4.73 14.03 9.33
N SER A 204 5.20 12.78 9.20
CA SER A 204 4.71 11.69 10.03
C SER A 204 5.78 11.05 10.91
N TYR A 205 5.41 10.67 12.12
CA TYR A 205 6.12 9.66 12.91
C TYR A 205 5.79 8.26 12.39
N HIS A 206 6.75 7.34 12.46
CA HIS A 206 6.52 5.95 12.10
C HIS A 206 5.78 5.18 13.20
N VAL A 207 6.27 5.23 14.43
CA VAL A 207 5.78 4.46 15.58
C VAL A 207 5.39 5.40 16.71
N VAL A 208 4.22 5.17 17.28
CA VAL A 208 3.81 5.77 18.56
C VAL A 208 3.62 4.65 19.57
N GLU A 209 4.30 4.79 20.70
CA GLU A 209 4.23 3.86 21.82
C GLU A 209 3.33 4.44 22.92
N PHE A 210 2.33 3.68 23.28
CA PHE A 210 1.36 4.02 24.34
C PHE A 210 1.57 3.13 25.56
N ASP A 211 1.24 3.64 26.71
CA ASP A 211 0.88 2.79 27.85
C ASP A 211 -0.47 2.13 27.55
N ALA A 212 -0.46 0.82 27.36
CA ALA A 212 -1.65 0.07 26.92
C ALA A 212 -2.79 0.11 27.96
N ASN A 213 -2.50 0.34 29.24
CA ASN A 213 -3.49 0.36 30.31
C ASN A 213 -4.16 1.73 30.48
N SER A 214 -3.41 2.82 30.26
CA SER A 214 -3.93 4.19 30.40
C SER A 214 -4.26 4.85 29.06
N GLY A 215 -3.72 4.36 27.95
CA GLY A 215 -3.85 4.97 26.63
C GLY A 215 -3.02 6.25 26.45
N LYS A 216 -2.09 6.56 27.37
CA LYS A 216 -1.21 7.73 27.27
C LYS A 216 -0.01 7.43 26.38
N VAL A 217 0.39 8.41 25.57
CA VAL A 217 1.62 8.31 24.76
C VAL A 217 2.85 8.30 25.67
N ILE A 218 3.72 7.32 25.48
CA ILE A 218 5.03 7.21 26.15
C ILE A 218 6.11 7.84 25.28
N LYS A 219 6.18 7.43 23.98
CA LYS A 219 7.24 7.84 23.08
C LYS A 219 6.76 7.82 21.63
N LYS A 220 7.31 8.73 20.82
CA LYS A 220 7.24 8.70 19.35
C LYS A 220 8.62 8.35 18.81
N LYS A 221 8.68 7.41 17.85
CA LYS A 221 9.97 6.85 17.39
C LYS A 221 9.86 6.31 15.97
N THR A 222 11.00 5.88 15.42
CA THR A 222 11.03 5.14 14.17
C THR A 222 11.43 3.68 14.38
N HIS A 223 11.09 2.83 13.40
CA HIS A 223 11.58 1.45 13.28
C HIS A 223 12.35 1.23 11.97
N GLN A 224 12.02 2.01 10.93
CA GLN A 224 12.58 1.88 9.59
C GLN A 224 13.13 3.21 9.04
N GLY A 225 12.79 4.36 9.62
CA GLY A 225 13.30 5.67 9.25
C GLY A 225 14.73 5.92 9.75
N TYR A 226 15.29 7.04 9.33
CA TYR A 226 16.66 7.45 9.64
C TYR A 226 16.87 7.78 11.13
N ALA A 227 15.91 8.49 11.73
CA ALA A 227 15.92 8.87 13.14
C ALA A 227 14.49 8.98 13.68
N ASP A 228 14.32 8.99 15.02
CA ASP A 228 12.99 9.09 15.65
C ASP A 228 12.20 10.33 15.19
N GLU A 229 12.90 11.44 14.93
CA GLU A 229 12.30 12.70 14.47
C GLU A 229 12.29 12.86 12.95
N SER A 230 12.92 11.95 12.18
CA SER A 230 12.91 12.02 10.73
C SER A 230 11.58 11.55 10.13
N THR A 231 11.42 11.76 8.84
CA THR A 231 10.21 11.38 8.10
C THR A 231 10.52 10.24 7.15
N TRP A 232 10.28 9.01 7.61
CA TRP A 232 10.39 7.83 6.77
C TRP A 232 9.45 7.93 5.56
N ALA A 233 10.01 7.90 4.32
CA ALA A 233 9.26 8.22 3.11
C ALA A 233 8.04 7.31 2.90
N ARG A 234 8.18 6.01 3.17
CA ARG A 234 7.06 5.06 3.03
C ARG A 234 6.01 5.25 4.10
N GLY A 235 6.39 5.62 5.34
CA GLY A 235 5.43 6.00 6.39
C GLY A 235 4.61 7.22 6.00
N GLN A 236 5.25 8.24 5.42
CA GLN A 236 4.54 9.40 4.88
C GLN A 236 3.58 9.01 3.76
N ALA A 237 4.00 8.13 2.85
CA ALA A 237 3.16 7.64 1.75
C ALA A 237 1.96 6.83 2.27
N TRP A 238 2.14 6.00 3.32
CA TRP A 238 1.02 5.33 3.99
C TRP A 238 -0.01 6.29 4.55
N GLY A 239 0.45 7.41 5.14
CA GLY A 239 -0.43 8.48 5.61
C GLY A 239 -1.20 9.14 4.47
N VAL A 240 -0.52 9.52 3.38
CA VAL A 240 -1.15 10.11 2.18
C VAL A 240 -2.31 9.23 1.70
N TYR A 241 -2.06 7.95 1.48
CA TYR A 241 -3.08 7.04 0.93
C TYR A 241 -4.13 6.64 1.99
N GLY A 242 -3.68 6.30 3.21
CA GLY A 242 -4.56 5.83 4.27
C GLY A 242 -5.57 6.87 4.74
N PHE A 243 -5.20 8.16 4.81
CA PHE A 243 -6.16 9.23 5.14
C PHE A 243 -7.13 9.50 3.99
N ALA A 244 -6.71 9.38 2.72
CA ALA A 244 -7.63 9.44 1.59
C ALA A 244 -8.68 8.31 1.65
N LEU A 245 -8.26 7.06 1.97
CA LEU A 245 -9.16 5.93 2.21
C LEU A 245 -10.09 6.18 3.41
N ALA A 246 -9.56 6.68 4.53
CA ALA A 246 -10.38 7.00 5.69
C ALA A 246 -11.48 8.03 5.36
N TYR A 247 -11.18 9.06 4.55
CA TYR A 247 -12.19 9.99 4.05
C TYR A 247 -13.19 9.32 3.11
N LYS A 248 -12.74 8.54 2.15
CA LYS A 248 -13.59 7.81 1.18
C LYS A 248 -14.71 7.03 1.87
N TYR A 249 -14.39 6.39 2.99
CA TYR A 249 -15.32 5.52 3.71
C TYR A 249 -16.10 6.19 4.85
N SER A 250 -15.56 7.26 5.45
CA SER A 250 -16.18 7.95 6.58
C SER A 250 -16.91 9.24 6.20
N GLY A 251 -16.47 9.91 5.13
CA GLY A 251 -16.90 11.27 4.76
C GLY A 251 -16.36 12.37 5.67
N ASP A 252 -15.52 12.06 6.66
CA ASP A 252 -14.99 13.05 7.60
C ASP A 252 -13.88 13.90 6.97
N LYS A 253 -14.20 15.17 6.71
CA LYS A 253 -13.34 16.12 6.00
C LYS A 253 -11.97 16.33 6.66
N LYS A 254 -11.81 16.04 7.95
CA LYS A 254 -10.50 16.15 8.60
C LYS A 254 -9.48 15.17 7.97
N PHE A 255 -9.92 13.98 7.56
CA PHE A 255 -9.05 13.01 6.90
C PHE A 255 -8.67 13.45 5.49
N LEU A 256 -9.63 14.03 4.73
CA LEU A 256 -9.32 14.60 3.41
C LEU A 256 -8.26 15.68 3.53
N SER A 257 -8.50 16.69 4.37
CA SER A 257 -7.55 17.79 4.59
C SER A 257 -6.18 17.31 5.07
N THR A 258 -6.13 16.25 5.89
CA THR A 258 -4.86 15.66 6.32
C THR A 258 -4.13 15.00 5.15
N SER A 259 -4.82 14.21 4.33
CA SER A 259 -4.24 13.59 3.14
C SER A 259 -3.69 14.64 2.17
N GLU A 260 -4.43 15.73 1.91
CA GLU A 260 -4.00 16.83 1.05
C GLU A 260 -2.68 17.47 1.55
N LYS A 261 -2.61 17.81 2.84
CA LYS A 261 -1.45 18.47 3.43
C LYS A 261 -0.24 17.53 3.55
N MET A 262 -0.47 16.26 3.87
CA MET A 262 0.59 15.24 3.84
C MET A 262 1.13 15.02 2.43
N THR A 263 0.27 15.12 1.40
CA THR A 263 0.65 15.07 0.00
C THR A 263 1.50 16.27 -0.39
N ASP A 264 1.14 17.47 0.05
CA ASP A 264 1.94 18.67 -0.19
C ASP A 264 3.33 18.56 0.47
N TYR A 265 3.39 18.08 1.72
CA TYR A 265 4.68 17.80 2.39
C TYR A 265 5.52 16.79 1.60
N PHE A 266 4.93 15.67 1.18
CA PHE A 266 5.61 14.65 0.39
C PHE A 266 6.19 15.23 -0.90
N ASN A 267 5.35 15.93 -1.68
CA ASN A 267 5.73 16.53 -2.97
C ASN A 267 6.85 17.57 -2.84
N ASN A 268 6.85 18.37 -1.78
CA ASN A 268 7.86 19.41 -1.53
C ASN A 268 9.23 18.82 -1.15
N ASN A 269 9.28 17.54 -0.79
CA ASN A 269 10.52 16.85 -0.41
C ASN A 269 11.00 15.84 -1.47
N LEU A 270 10.34 15.77 -2.63
CA LEU A 270 10.78 14.92 -3.73
C LEU A 270 12.02 15.50 -4.43
N PRO A 271 12.97 14.66 -4.86
CA PRO A 271 14.03 15.05 -5.77
C PRO A 271 13.49 15.26 -7.19
N GLU A 272 14.37 15.68 -8.11
CA GLU A 272 14.00 16.02 -9.50
C GLU A 272 13.34 14.87 -10.25
N ASP A 273 13.77 13.63 -10.00
CA ASP A 273 13.20 12.41 -10.60
C ASP A 273 11.83 12.00 -10.03
N LEU A 274 11.28 12.75 -9.08
CA LEU A 274 10.00 12.55 -8.42
C LEU A 274 9.87 11.24 -7.64
N VAL A 275 10.97 10.52 -7.41
CA VAL A 275 11.01 9.30 -6.59
C VAL A 275 11.70 9.60 -5.26
N PRO A 276 11.05 9.42 -4.12
CA PRO A 276 11.60 9.86 -2.83
C PRO A 276 12.87 9.10 -2.45
N ARG A 277 13.73 9.74 -1.69
CA ARG A 277 14.74 9.06 -0.89
C ARG A 277 14.03 8.23 0.18
N TRP A 278 14.65 7.17 0.69
CA TRP A 278 14.02 6.29 1.67
C TRP A 278 13.62 6.98 2.99
N ASP A 279 14.22 8.14 3.26
CA ASP A 279 13.79 9.07 4.31
C ASP A 279 13.82 10.50 3.75
N LEU A 280 12.75 11.27 3.97
CA LEU A 280 12.55 12.58 3.33
C LEU A 280 13.45 13.67 3.90
N ASP A 281 14.06 13.45 5.07
CA ASP A 281 14.98 14.41 5.69
C ASP A 281 16.40 14.29 5.14
N LEU A 282 16.72 13.20 4.46
CA LEU A 282 17.97 13.01 3.77
C LEU A 282 17.96 13.76 2.43
N LYS A 283 18.97 14.61 2.17
CA LYS A 283 18.97 15.51 0.99
C LYS A 283 20.03 15.19 -0.06
N ALA A 284 21.08 14.43 0.29
CA ALA A 284 22.15 14.11 -0.67
C ALA A 284 21.64 13.25 -1.83
N ASP A 285 22.13 13.49 -3.05
CA ASP A 285 21.71 12.73 -4.24
C ASP A 285 22.16 11.27 -4.22
N SER A 286 23.25 10.98 -3.51
CA SER A 286 23.74 9.61 -3.29
C SER A 286 22.86 8.75 -2.39
N VAL A 287 21.84 9.33 -1.73
CA VAL A 287 20.91 8.56 -0.88
C VAL A 287 20.00 7.70 -1.75
N THR A 288 19.93 6.42 -1.40
CA THR A 288 19.07 5.43 -2.07
C THR A 288 17.61 5.89 -2.16
N ARG A 289 17.00 5.72 -3.32
CA ARG A 289 15.56 5.95 -3.53
C ARG A 289 14.74 4.84 -2.87
N ASP A 290 13.51 5.17 -2.51
CA ASP A 290 12.47 4.18 -2.20
C ASP A 290 11.33 4.31 -3.23
N ALA A 291 11.46 3.61 -4.34
CA ALA A 291 10.48 3.62 -5.42
C ALA A 291 9.09 3.16 -4.93
N SER A 292 9.04 2.30 -3.91
CA SER A 292 7.77 1.87 -3.33
C SER A 292 7.00 3.00 -2.65
N ALA A 293 7.70 3.89 -1.94
CA ALA A 293 7.07 5.06 -1.33
C ALA A 293 6.50 6.00 -2.40
N GLY A 294 7.21 6.13 -3.55
CA GLY A 294 6.69 6.85 -4.72
C GLY A 294 5.40 6.23 -5.27
N ALA A 295 5.38 4.91 -5.46
CA ALA A 295 4.21 4.18 -5.97
C ALA A 295 3.00 4.28 -5.03
N ILE A 296 3.21 4.10 -3.72
CA ILE A 296 2.17 4.21 -2.69
C ILE A 296 1.57 5.63 -2.67
N ALA A 297 2.42 6.66 -2.65
CA ALA A 297 1.97 8.04 -2.65
C ALA A 297 1.22 8.40 -3.94
N ALA A 298 1.70 7.96 -5.10
CA ALA A 298 1.01 8.15 -6.37
C ALA A 298 -0.38 7.48 -6.38
N SER A 299 -0.49 6.23 -5.87
CA SER A 299 -1.78 5.54 -5.70
C SER A 299 -2.74 6.33 -4.82
N GLY A 300 -2.24 6.91 -3.72
CA GLY A 300 -3.01 7.81 -2.86
C GLY A 300 -3.44 9.09 -3.56
N MET A 301 -2.55 9.70 -4.37
CA MET A 301 -2.86 10.91 -5.14
C MET A 301 -3.89 10.67 -6.25
N TYR A 302 -3.87 9.51 -6.93
CA TYR A 302 -4.96 9.12 -7.85
C TYR A 302 -6.30 9.09 -7.12
N LEU A 303 -6.35 8.44 -5.94
CA LEU A 303 -7.58 8.43 -5.14
C LEU A 303 -7.98 9.84 -4.70
N LEU A 304 -7.02 10.63 -4.24
CA LEU A 304 -7.26 12.00 -3.78
C LEU A 304 -7.85 12.87 -4.89
N SER A 305 -7.37 12.72 -6.15
CA SER A 305 -7.92 13.44 -7.31
C SER A 305 -9.40 13.12 -7.58
N GLU A 306 -9.88 11.93 -7.18
CA GLU A 306 -11.29 11.55 -7.31
C GLU A 306 -12.16 12.09 -6.15
N LEU A 307 -11.55 12.40 -5.00
CA LEU A 307 -12.24 12.74 -3.76
C LEU A 307 -12.38 14.26 -3.53
N VAL A 308 -11.48 15.07 -4.10
CA VAL A 308 -11.53 16.52 -3.96
C VAL A 308 -12.57 17.13 -4.91
N ASN A 309 -13.18 18.25 -4.50
CA ASN A 309 -14.27 18.86 -5.25
C ASN A 309 -13.81 19.87 -6.32
N SER A 310 -12.66 20.51 -6.11
CA SER A 310 -12.13 21.55 -7.00
C SER A 310 -11.47 20.93 -8.23
N GLU A 311 -11.84 21.34 -9.45
CA GLU A 311 -11.17 20.89 -10.68
C GLU A 311 -9.65 21.17 -10.65
N LYS A 312 -9.25 22.29 -10.04
CA LYS A 312 -7.85 22.66 -9.86
C LYS A 312 -7.11 21.61 -9.00
N ASP A 313 -7.71 21.19 -7.90
CA ASP A 313 -7.09 20.22 -7.00
C ASP A 313 -7.13 18.80 -7.60
N GLN A 314 -8.22 18.44 -8.30
CA GLN A 314 -8.29 17.19 -9.07
C GLN A 314 -7.12 17.12 -10.05
N GLN A 315 -6.91 18.15 -10.86
CA GLN A 315 -5.83 18.21 -11.83
C GLN A 315 -4.45 18.24 -11.17
N LYS A 316 -4.30 18.93 -10.03
CA LYS A 316 -3.05 18.98 -9.23
C LYS A 316 -2.61 17.57 -8.83
N TYR A 317 -3.51 16.82 -8.22
CA TYR A 317 -3.18 15.48 -7.71
C TYR A 317 -3.03 14.45 -8.83
N LEU A 318 -3.91 14.49 -9.83
CA LEU A 318 -3.84 13.61 -11.00
C LEU A 318 -2.54 13.80 -11.79
N SER A 319 -2.17 15.04 -12.10
CA SER A 319 -0.95 15.31 -12.87
C SER A 319 0.32 14.89 -12.09
N ARG A 320 0.32 15.04 -10.77
CA ARG A 320 1.44 14.61 -9.95
C ARG A 320 1.54 13.08 -9.89
N ALA A 321 0.41 12.39 -9.71
CA ALA A 321 0.36 10.93 -9.72
C ALA A 321 0.87 10.36 -11.06
N LEU A 322 0.40 10.91 -12.18
CA LEU A 322 0.86 10.56 -13.53
C LEU A 322 2.36 10.77 -13.71
N ALA A 323 2.90 11.90 -13.22
CA ALA A 323 4.32 12.22 -13.36
C ALA A 323 5.20 11.24 -12.55
N ILE A 324 4.80 10.89 -11.31
CA ILE A 324 5.50 9.89 -10.49
C ILE A 324 5.41 8.51 -11.17
N THR A 325 4.22 8.08 -11.61
CA THR A 325 4.02 6.79 -12.30
C THR A 325 4.89 6.71 -13.56
N LYS A 326 4.97 7.79 -14.33
CA LYS A 326 5.84 7.86 -15.50
C LYS A 326 7.31 7.72 -15.14
N SER A 327 7.78 8.42 -14.11
CA SER A 327 9.17 8.30 -13.65
C SER A 327 9.50 6.88 -13.19
N LEU A 328 8.61 6.25 -12.41
CA LEU A 328 8.78 4.85 -11.99
C LEU A 328 8.88 3.90 -13.19
N ARG A 329 7.98 4.01 -14.16
CA ARG A 329 8.00 3.19 -15.38
C ARG A 329 9.26 3.39 -16.21
N ASP A 330 9.67 4.64 -16.42
CA ASP A 330 10.72 4.97 -17.35
C ASP A 330 12.14 4.70 -16.78
N ASN A 331 12.29 4.76 -15.44
CA ASN A 331 13.59 4.72 -14.78
C ASN A 331 13.78 3.56 -13.78
N TYR A 332 12.68 3.01 -13.23
CA TYR A 332 12.72 2.08 -12.10
C TYR A 332 12.14 0.69 -12.41
N LEU A 333 11.73 0.44 -13.66
CA LEU A 333 11.27 -0.88 -14.09
C LEU A 333 12.46 -1.85 -14.23
N PHE A 334 12.26 -3.12 -13.91
CA PHE A 334 13.28 -4.18 -13.99
C PHE A 334 14.05 -4.22 -15.32
N THR A 335 13.44 -3.80 -16.43
CA THR A 335 14.09 -3.69 -17.74
C THR A 335 15.23 -2.65 -17.78
N LYS A 336 15.35 -1.81 -16.77
CA LYS A 336 16.44 -0.82 -16.60
C LYS A 336 17.60 -1.37 -15.78
N SER A 337 17.45 -2.55 -15.18
CA SER A 337 18.51 -3.18 -14.41
C SER A 337 19.73 -3.47 -15.28
N LYS A 338 20.91 -3.28 -14.71
CA LYS A 338 22.18 -3.74 -15.28
C LYS A 338 22.61 -5.09 -14.72
N ARG A 339 21.84 -5.64 -13.78
CA ARG A 339 22.10 -6.97 -13.21
C ARG A 339 21.81 -8.05 -14.23
N GLN A 340 22.55 -9.16 -14.18
CA GLN A 340 22.33 -10.31 -15.05
C GLN A 340 20.99 -11.00 -14.75
N VAL A 341 20.55 -10.96 -13.50
CA VAL A 341 19.28 -11.52 -13.04
C VAL A 341 18.51 -10.44 -12.31
N GLU A 342 17.23 -10.31 -12.66
CA GLU A 342 16.29 -9.41 -11.98
C GLU A 342 14.91 -10.08 -11.95
N GLU A 343 14.50 -10.50 -10.75
CA GLU A 343 13.26 -11.24 -10.55
C GLU A 343 12.11 -10.34 -10.04
N GLY A 344 12.42 -9.11 -9.57
CA GLY A 344 11.45 -8.09 -9.19
C GLY A 344 10.83 -7.37 -10.40
N ILE A 345 9.89 -6.48 -10.15
CA ILE A 345 9.25 -5.64 -11.17
C ILE A 345 9.69 -4.18 -11.00
N LEU A 346 9.48 -3.60 -9.82
CA LEU A 346 9.91 -2.25 -9.46
C LEU A 346 11.22 -2.32 -8.69
N LEU A 347 12.22 -1.58 -9.14
CA LEU A 347 13.59 -1.55 -8.59
C LEU A 347 13.80 -0.37 -7.65
N HIS A 348 14.97 -0.37 -7.01
CA HIS A 348 15.43 0.73 -6.16
C HIS A 348 14.47 1.02 -5.00
N ILE A 349 14.06 -0.04 -4.34
CA ILE A 349 13.23 0.00 -3.13
C ILE A 349 14.11 -0.18 -1.90
N VAL A 350 13.71 0.40 -0.78
CA VAL A 350 14.33 0.17 0.52
C VAL A 350 13.32 -0.44 1.49
N TYR A 351 13.43 -1.75 1.74
CA TYR A 351 12.55 -2.40 2.72
C TYR A 351 12.87 -1.94 4.14
N ASN A 352 14.10 -2.13 4.62
CA ASN A 352 14.54 -1.67 5.94
C ASN A 352 16.02 -1.30 5.91
N HIS A 353 16.34 -0.01 5.79
CA HIS A 353 17.70 0.48 5.67
C HIS A 353 18.54 0.18 6.92
N ALA A 354 17.99 0.39 8.12
CA ALA A 354 18.70 0.20 9.38
C ALA A 354 19.18 -1.25 9.60
N LYS A 355 18.47 -2.22 8.99
CA LYS A 355 18.82 -3.65 9.06
C LYS A 355 19.57 -4.14 7.81
N GLY A 356 19.77 -3.30 6.82
CA GLY A 356 20.34 -3.69 5.53
C GLY A 356 19.45 -4.65 4.72
N TRP A 357 18.15 -4.73 5.01
CA TRP A 357 17.23 -5.65 4.35
C TRP A 357 16.60 -5.01 3.13
N GLY A 358 16.77 -5.65 1.96
CA GLY A 358 16.17 -5.19 0.72
C GLY A 358 16.49 -3.70 0.44
N VAL A 359 17.76 -3.32 0.56
CA VAL A 359 18.24 -1.97 0.25
C VAL A 359 18.68 -1.91 -1.20
N ASP A 360 18.06 -1.02 -1.97
CA ASP A 360 18.28 -0.92 -3.42
C ASP A 360 17.85 -2.19 -4.19
N GLU A 361 16.75 -2.77 -3.77
CA GLU A 361 16.24 -4.06 -4.23
C GLU A 361 14.75 -3.95 -4.64
N SER A 362 14.02 -5.08 -4.72
CA SER A 362 12.57 -5.15 -4.95
C SER A 362 11.87 -5.85 -3.79
N TYR A 363 10.57 -5.58 -3.59
CA TYR A 363 9.72 -6.36 -2.69
C TYR A 363 8.24 -6.32 -3.15
N PRO A 364 7.38 -7.28 -2.74
CA PRO A 364 6.06 -7.47 -3.35
C PRO A 364 5.13 -6.26 -3.24
N ALA A 365 5.15 -5.52 -2.15
CA ALA A 365 4.29 -4.34 -2.02
C ALA A 365 4.69 -3.21 -2.98
N GLY A 366 5.99 -3.06 -3.28
CA GLY A 366 6.45 -2.09 -4.27
C GLY A 366 5.95 -2.41 -5.67
N ASP A 367 6.08 -3.69 -6.07
CA ASP A 367 5.55 -4.20 -7.33
C ASP A 367 4.03 -3.98 -7.43
N PHE A 368 3.31 -4.31 -6.36
CA PHE A 368 1.86 -4.16 -6.28
C PHE A 368 1.40 -2.72 -6.48
N TYR A 369 1.93 -1.76 -5.71
CA TYR A 369 1.50 -0.36 -5.83
C TYR A 369 1.92 0.25 -7.16
N PHE A 370 3.01 -0.20 -7.75
CA PHE A 370 3.36 0.21 -9.11
C PHE A 370 2.34 -0.30 -10.14
N ILE A 371 1.94 -1.58 -10.09
CA ILE A 371 0.92 -2.14 -10.99
C ILE A 371 -0.44 -1.46 -10.73
N GLU A 372 -0.77 -1.15 -9.49
CA GLU A 372 -1.96 -0.36 -9.15
C GLU A 372 -1.92 1.02 -9.82
N CYS A 373 -0.78 1.73 -9.78
CA CYS A 373 -0.62 3.02 -10.47
C CYS A 373 -0.84 2.87 -11.98
N ILE A 374 -0.30 1.83 -12.62
CA ILE A 374 -0.54 1.55 -14.04
C ILE A 374 -2.02 1.33 -14.32
N GLY A 375 -2.71 0.54 -13.48
CA GLY A 375 -4.16 0.35 -13.61
C GLY A 375 -4.94 1.67 -13.51
N LYS A 376 -4.60 2.52 -12.56
CA LYS A 376 -5.22 3.85 -12.37
C LYS A 376 -4.91 4.80 -13.54
N GLU A 377 -3.67 4.82 -14.03
CA GLU A 377 -3.27 5.58 -15.23
C GLU A 377 -4.12 5.20 -16.45
N LEU A 378 -4.45 3.91 -16.60
CA LEU A 378 -5.29 3.38 -17.68
C LEU A 378 -6.79 3.52 -17.42
N GLY A 379 -7.20 4.10 -16.30
CA GLY A 379 -8.60 4.27 -15.94
C GLY A 379 -9.33 2.98 -15.56
N VAL A 380 -8.58 1.94 -15.18
CA VAL A 380 -9.16 0.68 -14.71
C VAL A 380 -9.87 0.91 -13.38
N LYS A 381 -11.16 0.61 -13.34
CA LYS A 381 -11.98 0.70 -12.14
C LYS A 381 -11.99 -0.64 -11.42
N GLN A 382 -11.62 -0.62 -10.15
CA GLN A 382 -11.76 -1.79 -9.32
C GLN A 382 -13.26 -2.18 -9.19
N LYS A 383 -13.55 -3.47 -9.25
CA LYS A 383 -14.88 -3.99 -8.92
C LYS A 383 -15.20 -3.64 -7.46
N LYS A 384 -16.45 -3.22 -7.23
CA LYS A 384 -16.94 -2.90 -5.88
C LYS A 384 -17.50 -4.12 -5.21
#